data_715038c47cc466bf1f3fb3a42d904292
#
_entry.id   715038c47cc466bf1f3fb3a42d904292
#
_cell.length_a   1.000
_cell.length_b   1.000
_cell.length_c   1.000
_cell.angle_alpha   90.00
_cell.angle_beta   90.00
_cell.angle_gamma   90.00
#
_symmetry.space_group_name_H-M   'P 1'
#
loop_
_entity.id
_entity.type
_entity.pdbx_description
1 polymer ?
#
loop_
_entity_poly.entity_id
_entity_poly.type
_entity_poly.pdbx_seq_one_letter_code
_entity_poly.pdbx_strand_id
1 'polypeptide(L)'
;MTDTLAVARPARPSQRPARSPWWALAVVLTGQFMAVLDASVVNVAAPSIHASLHTSGAGLQLVIAGYVITYAVLLVTGARLGDILGHRRMFLAGLAAFTLASLGCGLATSTVMLVTLRFVQGAGAAAMIPQVLSLIQRTFDGPARGRPMRLYAAVLAGAAVTGQVVGGVLVSANLLGGTWRPVFLLNVPIGVILFLAGLRALPATQGEPGRTLDLAGLATLTPAVLALILPLVLGQSEHWPAWGWACLAGSAVLFAAFAVVERHVAARGGAPLIPGRLLRLPGTTAGIAALFCVMAVFGGFFFVLALHLQGGLADSPARAGLTFAPAGLAFAVVSLNWQRLPGSRPAAVSIAGFVVYGAGLLMLAGLIRGGGPGGAGLLVGLALVGAGMAAAFSPLMTAVVMRVPVADAADATGVIVTVNQLALVVGVATFGTLYLNLAGRLPQDAAGGFRLVSAHAAAVTCAVLAVGAVAGGLLTALCARATR
;
A
#
# COMPACT_ATOMS: atom_id res chain seq x y z
N MET A 1 -44.82 3.33 56.07
CA MET A 1 -44.42 4.53 55.34
C MET A 1 -42.94 4.33 54.91
N THR A 2 -42.72 3.81 53.72
CA THR A 2 -41.40 3.58 53.13
C THR A 2 -41.34 4.40 51.84
N ASP A 3 -40.71 5.58 51.95
CA ASP A 3 -40.44 6.46 50.84
C ASP A 3 -39.35 5.86 49.92
N THR A 4 -39.77 5.43 48.73
CA THR A 4 -38.86 4.99 47.66
C THR A 4 -38.35 6.24 46.93
N LEU A 5 -37.14 6.70 47.28
CA LEU A 5 -36.40 7.70 46.51
C LEU A 5 -36.15 7.20 45.09
N ALA A 6 -36.88 7.73 44.13
CA ALA A 6 -36.63 7.50 42.71
C ALA A 6 -35.31 8.19 42.32
N VAL A 7 -34.27 7.40 42.11
CA VAL A 7 -32.98 7.85 41.55
C VAL A 7 -33.24 8.30 40.12
N ALA A 8 -33.21 9.59 39.89
CA ALA A 8 -33.30 10.19 38.57
C ALA A 8 -32.12 9.69 37.70
N ARG A 9 -32.44 8.92 36.66
CA ARG A 9 -31.46 8.52 35.64
C ARG A 9 -30.91 9.78 34.95
N PRO A 10 -29.58 9.96 34.88
CA PRO A 10 -29.02 11.10 34.15
C PRO A 10 -29.51 11.09 32.71
N ALA A 11 -30.00 12.24 32.25
CA ALA A 11 -30.44 12.43 30.89
C ALA A 11 -29.32 12.09 29.90
N ARG A 12 -29.58 11.13 29.03
CA ARG A 12 -28.65 10.81 27.93
C ARG A 12 -28.51 12.07 27.08
N PRO A 13 -27.26 12.54 26.80
CA PRO A 13 -27.06 13.68 25.91
C PRO A 13 -27.77 13.40 24.59
N SER A 14 -28.50 14.38 24.06
CA SER A 14 -29.22 14.30 22.80
C SER A 14 -28.28 13.88 21.67
N GLN A 15 -28.35 12.61 21.27
CA GLN A 15 -27.63 12.11 20.11
C GLN A 15 -28.26 12.76 18.88
N ARG A 16 -27.53 13.67 18.22
CA ARG A 16 -27.85 14.09 16.86
C ARG A 16 -28.08 12.82 16.04
N PRO A 17 -29.06 12.77 15.11
CA PRO A 17 -29.37 11.58 14.35
C PRO A 17 -28.09 11.09 13.69
N ALA A 18 -27.66 9.89 14.09
CA ALA A 18 -26.43 9.26 13.58
C ALA A 18 -26.62 9.07 12.07
N ARG A 19 -25.84 9.81 11.26
CA ARG A 19 -25.79 9.56 9.82
C ARG A 19 -25.36 8.11 9.62
N SER A 20 -25.90 7.47 8.58
CA SER A 20 -25.60 6.09 8.25
C SER A 20 -24.08 5.84 8.28
N PRO A 21 -23.59 4.82 8.98
CA PRO A 21 -22.16 4.47 9.05
C PRO A 21 -21.52 4.24 7.67
N TRP A 22 -22.34 3.98 6.66
CA TRP A 22 -21.92 3.81 5.27
C TRP A 22 -21.39 5.09 4.62
N TRP A 23 -21.87 6.28 5.06
CA TRP A 23 -21.30 7.55 4.60
C TRP A 23 -19.89 7.77 5.13
N ALA A 24 -19.64 7.42 6.39
CA ALA A 24 -18.30 7.47 6.95
C ALA A 24 -17.37 6.51 6.20
N LEU A 25 -17.84 5.28 5.92
CA LEU A 25 -17.10 4.30 5.12
C LEU A 25 -16.78 4.82 3.72
N ALA A 26 -17.77 5.41 3.02
CA ALA A 26 -17.56 5.96 1.70
C ALA A 26 -16.46 7.03 1.68
N VAL A 27 -16.49 7.96 2.64
CA VAL A 27 -15.49 9.03 2.77
C VAL A 27 -14.08 8.45 2.97
N VAL A 28 -13.90 7.53 3.93
CA VAL A 28 -12.55 7.01 4.23
C VAL A 28 -12.03 6.11 3.13
N LEU A 29 -12.89 5.30 2.49
CA LEU A 29 -12.49 4.45 1.37
C LEU A 29 -12.16 5.24 0.11
N THR A 30 -12.87 6.34 -0.17
CA THR A 30 -12.53 7.21 -1.30
C THR A 30 -11.23 7.97 -1.04
N GLY A 31 -10.95 8.40 0.20
CA GLY A 31 -9.65 8.96 0.57
C GLY A 31 -8.50 7.96 0.40
N GLN A 32 -8.70 6.71 0.82
CA GLN A 32 -7.76 5.61 0.58
C GLN A 32 -7.53 5.38 -0.91
N PHE A 33 -8.61 5.30 -1.69
CA PHE A 33 -8.57 5.12 -3.14
C PHE A 33 -7.75 6.23 -3.81
N MET A 34 -8.01 7.49 -3.47
CA MET A 34 -7.32 8.65 -4.01
C MET A 34 -5.81 8.61 -3.74
N ALA A 35 -5.38 8.24 -2.54
CA ALA A 35 -3.96 8.17 -2.19
C ALA A 35 -3.22 7.04 -2.91
N VAL A 36 -3.86 5.86 -3.10
CA VAL A 36 -3.27 4.73 -3.84
C VAL A 36 -3.26 5.02 -5.33
N LEU A 37 -4.32 5.64 -5.85
CA LEU A 37 -4.40 6.08 -7.25
C LEU A 37 -3.26 7.06 -7.57
N ASP A 38 -3.04 8.08 -6.71
CA ASP A 38 -1.99 9.08 -6.88
C ASP A 38 -0.59 8.46 -6.95
N ALA A 39 -0.30 7.47 -6.11
CA ALA A 39 0.97 6.75 -6.15
C ALA A 39 1.19 6.01 -7.48
N SER A 40 0.12 5.49 -8.10
CA SER A 40 0.19 4.71 -9.34
C SER A 40 0.24 5.60 -10.59
N VAL A 41 -0.53 6.66 -10.59
CA VAL A 41 -0.72 7.59 -11.72
C VAL A 41 0.58 8.27 -12.13
N VAL A 42 1.45 8.61 -11.17
CA VAL A 42 2.71 9.33 -11.41
C VAL A 42 3.69 8.50 -12.25
N ASN A 43 3.67 7.18 -12.13
CA ASN A 43 4.51 6.30 -12.95
C ASN A 43 4.18 6.45 -14.46
N VAL A 44 2.90 6.60 -14.78
CA VAL A 44 2.42 6.81 -16.16
C VAL A 44 2.76 8.21 -16.66
N ALA A 45 2.73 9.21 -15.79
CA ALA A 45 3.04 10.60 -16.11
C ALA A 45 4.55 10.87 -16.21
N ALA A 46 5.40 9.97 -15.73
CA ALA A 46 6.85 10.16 -15.62
C ALA A 46 7.54 10.62 -16.92
N PRO A 47 7.28 10.04 -18.12
CA PRO A 47 7.88 10.51 -19.36
C PRO A 47 7.48 11.94 -19.69
N SER A 48 6.21 12.31 -19.50
CA SER A 48 5.70 13.66 -19.74
C SER A 48 6.27 14.68 -18.76
N ILE A 49 6.47 14.32 -17.49
CA ILE A 49 7.15 15.14 -16.49
C ILE A 49 8.60 15.39 -16.91
N HIS A 50 9.31 14.33 -17.31
CA HIS A 50 10.69 14.41 -17.78
C HIS A 50 10.83 15.38 -18.95
N ALA A 51 10.00 15.24 -19.98
CA ALA A 51 10.01 16.10 -21.16
C ALA A 51 9.64 17.54 -20.84
N SER A 52 8.64 17.78 -19.97
CA SER A 52 8.12 19.12 -19.67
C SER A 52 9.00 19.95 -18.73
N LEU A 53 9.61 19.32 -17.72
CA LEU A 53 10.42 20.01 -16.71
C LEU A 53 11.93 19.82 -16.95
N HIS A 54 12.34 19.12 -18.01
CA HIS A 54 13.74 18.77 -18.32
C HIS A 54 14.46 18.18 -17.10
N THR A 55 13.78 17.26 -16.38
CA THR A 55 14.28 16.66 -15.15
C THR A 55 15.47 15.74 -15.44
N SER A 56 16.46 15.69 -14.53
CA SER A 56 17.44 14.61 -14.55
C SER A 56 16.79 13.27 -14.21
N GLY A 57 17.44 12.14 -14.54
CA GLY A 57 16.96 10.82 -14.15
C GLY A 57 16.77 10.68 -12.62
N ALA A 58 17.73 11.19 -11.82
CA ALA A 58 17.62 11.23 -10.36
C ALA A 58 16.46 12.13 -9.89
N GLY A 59 16.24 13.28 -10.53
CA GLY A 59 15.10 14.16 -10.24
C GLY A 59 13.76 13.47 -10.48
N LEU A 60 13.62 12.76 -11.62
CA LEU A 60 12.42 12.01 -11.93
C LEU A 60 12.17 10.88 -10.91
N GLN A 61 13.19 10.17 -10.51
CA GLN A 61 13.09 9.15 -9.47
C GLN A 61 12.63 9.74 -8.14
N LEU A 62 13.15 10.91 -7.74
CA LEU A 62 12.69 11.60 -6.53
C LEU A 62 11.23 12.07 -6.62
N VAL A 63 10.74 12.47 -7.80
CA VAL A 63 9.31 12.78 -8.01
C VAL A 63 8.44 11.56 -7.72
N ILE A 64 8.83 10.39 -8.21
CA ILE A 64 8.09 9.13 -7.99
C ILE A 64 8.25 8.65 -6.55
N ALA A 65 9.49 8.56 -6.09
CA ALA A 65 9.85 7.95 -4.81
C ALA A 65 9.58 8.85 -3.61
N GLY A 66 9.67 10.18 -3.75
CA GLY A 66 9.54 11.12 -2.62
C GLY A 66 8.24 10.97 -1.84
N TYR A 67 7.14 10.74 -2.54
CA TYR A 67 5.85 10.39 -1.94
C TYR A 67 5.94 9.09 -1.12
N VAL A 68 6.46 8.02 -1.73
CA VAL A 68 6.50 6.68 -1.12
C VAL A 68 7.45 6.66 0.07
N ILE A 69 8.62 7.30 -0.04
CA ILE A 69 9.61 7.43 1.03
C ILE A 69 8.98 8.10 2.24
N THR A 70 8.42 9.30 2.06
CA THR A 70 7.84 10.06 3.18
C THR A 70 6.65 9.34 3.78
N TYR A 71 5.78 8.78 2.93
CA TYR A 71 4.65 7.99 3.37
C TYR A 71 5.09 6.82 4.25
N ALA A 72 6.06 6.01 3.82
CA ALA A 72 6.53 4.85 4.57
C ALA A 72 7.22 5.23 5.88
N VAL A 73 8.06 6.28 5.85
CA VAL A 73 8.80 6.77 7.02
C VAL A 73 7.86 7.33 8.09
N LEU A 74 6.84 8.09 7.70
CA LEU A 74 5.92 8.76 8.63
C LEU A 74 4.66 7.94 8.96
N LEU A 75 4.48 6.76 8.34
CA LEU A 75 3.26 5.95 8.49
C LEU A 75 2.96 5.61 9.95
N VAL A 76 3.97 5.13 10.69
CA VAL A 76 3.83 4.76 12.11
C VAL A 76 3.57 5.99 12.97
N THR A 77 4.27 7.09 12.68
CA THR A 77 4.04 8.38 13.35
C THR A 77 2.60 8.87 13.13
N GLY A 78 2.11 8.79 11.89
CA GLY A 78 0.74 9.16 11.54
C GLY A 78 -0.31 8.32 12.26
N ALA A 79 -0.08 7.00 12.38
CA ALA A 79 -0.95 6.11 13.13
C ALA A 79 -1.04 6.53 14.61
N ARG A 80 0.12 6.75 15.25
CA ARG A 80 0.21 7.17 16.67
C ARG A 80 -0.38 8.55 16.93
N LEU A 81 -0.16 9.49 16.02
CA LEU A 81 -0.80 10.81 16.12
C LEU A 81 -2.34 10.69 16.04
N GLY A 82 -2.86 9.73 15.28
CA GLY A 82 -4.29 9.42 15.27
C GLY A 82 -4.83 8.94 16.61
N ASP A 83 -4.06 8.09 17.31
CA ASP A 83 -4.42 7.64 18.66
C ASP A 83 -4.43 8.80 19.67
N ILE A 84 -3.50 9.75 19.55
CA ILE A 84 -3.33 10.88 20.48
C ILE A 84 -4.31 12.02 20.18
N LEU A 85 -4.43 12.43 18.93
CA LEU A 85 -5.20 13.61 18.50
C LEU A 85 -6.64 13.27 18.09
N GLY A 86 -6.92 11.98 17.90
CA GLY A 86 -8.18 11.45 17.39
C GLY A 86 -8.14 11.20 15.87
N HIS A 87 -8.58 10.01 15.47
CA HIS A 87 -8.51 9.52 14.09
C HIS A 87 -9.20 10.41 13.07
N ARG A 88 -10.37 11.00 13.44
CA ARG A 88 -11.08 11.94 12.57
C ARG A 88 -10.23 13.17 12.25
N ARG A 89 -9.63 13.79 13.27
CA ARG A 89 -8.82 15.01 13.09
C ARG A 89 -7.60 14.71 12.22
N MET A 90 -6.91 13.61 12.49
CA MET A 90 -5.75 13.19 11.71
C MET A 90 -6.10 12.85 10.27
N PHE A 91 -7.23 12.15 10.03
CA PHE A 91 -7.71 11.88 8.68
C PHE A 91 -7.96 13.17 7.90
N LEU A 92 -8.70 14.12 8.47
CA LEU A 92 -9.03 15.38 7.82
C LEU A 92 -7.78 16.28 7.62
N ALA A 93 -6.89 16.35 8.59
CA ALA A 93 -5.64 17.10 8.46
C ALA A 93 -4.74 16.51 7.35
N GLY A 94 -4.60 15.17 7.32
CA GLY A 94 -3.86 14.48 6.28
C GLY A 94 -4.49 14.66 4.89
N LEU A 95 -5.82 14.57 4.80
CA LEU A 95 -6.57 14.81 3.56
C LEU A 95 -6.37 16.26 3.06
N ALA A 96 -6.43 17.25 3.94
CA ALA A 96 -6.19 18.64 3.58
C ALA A 96 -4.74 18.86 3.09
N ALA A 97 -3.75 18.35 3.84
CA ALA A 97 -2.34 18.44 3.44
C ALA A 97 -2.09 17.75 2.09
N PHE A 98 -2.63 16.55 1.89
CA PHE A 98 -2.55 15.81 0.63
C PHE A 98 -3.16 16.59 -0.53
N THR A 99 -4.36 17.15 -0.34
CA THR A 99 -5.10 17.91 -1.38
C THR A 99 -4.37 19.18 -1.76
N LEU A 100 -3.87 19.95 -0.77
CA LEU A 100 -3.10 21.17 -1.01
C LEU A 100 -1.76 20.89 -1.68
N ALA A 101 -1.07 19.83 -1.26
CA ALA A 101 0.17 19.40 -1.92
C ALA A 101 -0.09 18.94 -3.35
N SER A 102 -1.21 18.25 -3.61
CA SER A 102 -1.62 17.84 -4.95
C SER A 102 -1.91 19.02 -5.87
N LEU A 103 -2.59 20.04 -5.33
CA LEU A 103 -2.77 21.32 -6.06
C LEU A 103 -1.40 21.94 -6.41
N GLY A 104 -0.50 22.02 -5.43
CA GLY A 104 0.85 22.53 -5.66
C GLY A 104 1.62 21.70 -6.71
N CYS A 105 1.54 20.36 -6.67
CA CYS A 105 2.12 19.49 -7.69
C CYS A 105 1.59 19.81 -9.08
N GLY A 106 0.28 19.98 -9.24
CA GLY A 106 -0.34 20.35 -10.52
C GLY A 106 0.08 21.73 -11.04
N LEU A 107 0.49 22.63 -10.14
CA LEU A 107 0.98 23.99 -10.48
C LEU A 107 2.53 24.07 -10.52
N ALA A 108 3.24 22.97 -10.33
CA ALA A 108 4.70 23.00 -10.26
C ALA A 108 5.33 23.44 -11.56
N THR A 109 6.31 24.36 -11.44
CA THR A 109 7.08 24.94 -12.55
C THR A 109 8.52 24.45 -12.60
N SER A 110 8.97 23.72 -11.57
CA SER A 110 10.32 23.18 -11.50
C SER A 110 10.33 21.78 -10.85
N THR A 111 11.35 20.99 -11.17
CA THR A 111 11.57 19.67 -10.55
C THR A 111 11.69 19.76 -9.03
N VAL A 112 12.41 20.76 -8.50
CA VAL A 112 12.59 20.93 -7.06
C VAL A 112 11.26 21.19 -6.36
N MET A 113 10.42 22.07 -6.93
CA MET A 113 9.07 22.32 -6.39
C MET A 113 8.23 21.06 -6.39
N LEU A 114 8.23 20.32 -7.52
CA LEU A 114 7.45 19.09 -7.63
C LEU A 114 7.92 18.02 -6.62
N VAL A 115 9.23 17.80 -6.50
CA VAL A 115 9.83 16.87 -5.52
C VAL A 115 9.44 17.24 -4.09
N THR A 116 9.61 18.52 -3.71
CA THR A 116 9.26 18.99 -2.36
C THR A 116 7.78 18.76 -2.05
N LEU A 117 6.91 19.06 -2.99
CA LEU A 117 5.47 18.85 -2.82
C LEU A 117 5.08 17.37 -2.78
N ARG A 118 5.82 16.49 -3.47
CA ARG A 118 5.64 15.04 -3.35
C ARG A 118 6.00 14.53 -1.96
N PHE A 119 7.04 15.06 -1.33
CA PHE A 119 7.35 14.76 0.09
C PHE A 119 6.21 15.22 1.01
N VAL A 120 5.69 16.43 0.84
CA VAL A 120 4.55 16.95 1.62
C VAL A 120 3.29 16.10 1.39
N GLN A 121 3.02 15.70 0.16
CA GLN A 121 1.89 14.85 -0.20
C GLN A 121 2.00 13.47 0.46
N GLY A 122 3.21 12.88 0.49
CA GLY A 122 3.49 11.64 1.21
C GLY A 122 3.24 11.76 2.72
N ALA A 123 3.62 12.90 3.33
CA ALA A 123 3.33 13.16 4.75
C ALA A 123 1.81 13.28 5.01
N GLY A 124 1.06 13.93 4.10
CA GLY A 124 -0.41 13.98 4.15
C GLY A 124 -1.03 12.58 4.08
N ALA A 125 -0.54 11.73 3.18
CA ALA A 125 -0.98 10.34 3.08
C ALA A 125 -0.65 9.54 4.35
N ALA A 126 0.54 9.71 4.94
CA ALA A 126 0.95 9.05 6.17
C ALA A 126 0.06 9.44 7.37
N ALA A 127 -0.44 10.66 7.41
CA ALA A 127 -1.40 11.12 8.41
C ALA A 127 -2.81 10.54 8.17
N MET A 128 -3.23 10.41 6.91
CA MET A 128 -4.59 10.03 6.52
C MET A 128 -4.82 8.51 6.52
N ILE A 129 -3.96 7.76 5.85
CA ILE A 129 -4.20 6.34 5.50
C ILE A 129 -4.35 5.42 6.72
N PRO A 130 -3.52 5.50 7.80
CA PRO A 130 -3.69 4.65 8.96
C PRO A 130 -5.04 4.83 9.65
N GLN A 131 -5.62 6.02 9.54
CA GLN A 131 -6.89 6.35 10.17
C GLN A 131 -8.08 5.63 9.51
N VAL A 132 -7.95 5.25 8.23
CA VAL A 132 -9.03 4.59 7.47
C VAL A 132 -9.46 3.31 8.16
N LEU A 133 -8.52 2.43 8.47
CA LEU A 133 -8.82 1.14 9.09
C LEU A 133 -9.31 1.32 10.53
N SER A 134 -8.70 2.23 11.29
CA SER A 134 -9.15 2.58 12.65
C SER A 134 -10.58 3.13 12.68
N LEU A 135 -10.92 4.01 11.73
CA LEU A 135 -12.28 4.55 11.60
C LEU A 135 -13.29 3.48 11.20
N ILE A 136 -12.93 2.54 10.30
CA ILE A 136 -13.79 1.41 9.94
C ILE A 136 -14.07 0.55 11.17
N GLN A 137 -13.04 0.21 11.95
CA GLN A 137 -13.17 -0.65 13.15
C GLN A 137 -13.99 0.00 14.24
N ARG A 138 -13.92 1.34 14.39
CA ARG A 138 -14.70 2.12 15.37
C ARG A 138 -16.13 2.42 14.91
N THR A 139 -16.41 2.30 13.61
CA THR A 139 -17.73 2.59 13.04
C THR A 139 -18.60 1.35 12.92
N PHE A 140 -17.99 0.16 12.78
CA PHE A 140 -18.70 -1.10 12.60
C PHE A 140 -18.28 -2.12 13.67
N ASP A 141 -19.25 -2.78 14.30
CA ASP A 141 -19.01 -3.74 15.38
C ASP A 141 -19.26 -5.20 14.96
N GLY A 142 -18.53 -6.11 15.58
CA GLY A 142 -18.72 -7.57 15.46
C GLY A 142 -18.79 -8.06 14.00
N PRO A 143 -19.77 -8.91 13.65
CA PRO A 143 -19.91 -9.48 12.31
C PRO A 143 -20.16 -8.44 11.21
N ALA A 144 -20.68 -7.24 11.56
CA ALA A 144 -20.92 -6.16 10.61
C ALA A 144 -19.62 -5.58 9.99
N ARG A 145 -18.44 -5.81 10.60
CA ARG A 145 -17.13 -5.41 10.06
C ARG A 145 -16.74 -6.14 8.78
N GLY A 146 -17.26 -7.33 8.54
CA GLY A 146 -16.85 -8.16 7.42
C GLY A 146 -17.03 -7.51 6.05
N ARG A 147 -18.16 -6.81 5.81
CA ARG A 147 -18.42 -6.13 4.53
C ARG A 147 -17.55 -4.90 4.33
N PRO A 148 -17.39 -3.97 5.29
CA PRO A 148 -16.45 -2.86 5.20
C PRO A 148 -14.99 -3.30 4.94
N MET A 149 -14.51 -4.36 5.59
CA MET A 149 -13.16 -4.88 5.39
C MET A 149 -12.93 -5.44 4.00
N ARG A 150 -13.92 -6.14 3.42
CA ARG A 150 -13.86 -6.59 2.03
C ARG A 150 -13.81 -5.42 1.05
N LEU A 151 -14.63 -4.39 1.28
CA LEU A 151 -14.61 -3.17 0.46
C LEU A 151 -13.26 -2.46 0.55
N TYR A 152 -12.67 -2.37 1.75
CA TYR A 152 -11.33 -1.82 1.95
C TYR A 152 -10.27 -2.58 1.11
N ALA A 153 -10.27 -3.92 1.16
CA ALA A 153 -9.34 -4.73 0.38
C ALA A 153 -9.56 -4.55 -1.13
N ALA A 154 -10.82 -4.50 -1.58
CA ALA A 154 -11.16 -4.27 -2.99
C ALA A 154 -10.72 -2.88 -3.47
N VAL A 155 -10.85 -1.85 -2.62
CA VAL A 155 -10.40 -0.48 -2.91
C VAL A 155 -8.89 -0.40 -3.06
N LEU A 156 -8.12 -1.08 -2.21
CA LEU A 156 -6.66 -1.11 -2.31
C LEU A 156 -6.18 -1.60 -3.67
N ALA A 157 -6.71 -2.73 -4.13
CA ALA A 157 -6.29 -3.30 -5.41
C ALA A 157 -6.89 -2.55 -6.60
N GLY A 158 -8.18 -2.17 -6.50
CA GLY A 158 -8.87 -1.43 -7.56
C GLY A 158 -8.23 -0.06 -7.83
N ALA A 159 -7.79 0.63 -6.78
CA ALA A 159 -7.17 1.94 -6.90
C ALA A 159 -5.85 1.90 -7.69
N ALA A 160 -5.01 0.88 -7.49
CA ALA A 160 -3.75 0.74 -8.21
C ALA A 160 -3.97 0.55 -9.72
N VAL A 161 -4.90 -0.32 -10.10
CA VAL A 161 -5.26 -0.55 -11.51
C VAL A 161 -5.91 0.69 -12.12
N THR A 162 -6.88 1.29 -11.41
CA THR A 162 -7.58 2.50 -11.88
C THR A 162 -6.59 3.65 -12.06
N GLY A 163 -5.59 3.77 -11.18
CA GLY A 163 -4.54 4.79 -11.29
C GLY A 163 -3.76 4.69 -12.60
N GLN A 164 -3.41 3.48 -13.02
CA GLN A 164 -2.73 3.27 -14.32
C GLN A 164 -3.63 3.69 -15.49
N VAL A 165 -4.91 3.28 -15.49
CA VAL A 165 -5.86 3.60 -16.55
C VAL A 165 -6.15 5.11 -16.60
N VAL A 166 -6.53 5.69 -15.45
CA VAL A 166 -6.86 7.12 -15.34
C VAL A 166 -5.65 7.98 -15.69
N GLY A 167 -4.45 7.59 -15.22
CA GLY A 167 -3.21 8.27 -15.55
C GLY A 167 -2.95 8.28 -17.06
N GLY A 168 -3.10 7.11 -17.69
CA GLY A 168 -2.94 6.98 -19.15
C GLY A 168 -3.92 7.85 -19.93
N VAL A 169 -5.19 7.84 -19.54
CA VAL A 169 -6.24 8.67 -20.18
C VAL A 169 -5.97 10.16 -20.00
N LEU A 170 -5.67 10.62 -18.77
CA LEU A 170 -5.44 12.04 -18.48
C LEU A 170 -4.21 12.59 -19.19
N VAL A 171 -3.10 11.83 -19.22
CA VAL A 171 -1.88 12.22 -19.92
C VAL A 171 -2.12 12.26 -21.43
N SER A 172 -2.81 11.25 -21.99
CA SER A 172 -3.10 11.17 -23.43
C SER A 172 -4.10 12.23 -23.89
N ALA A 173 -5.09 12.56 -23.06
CA ALA A 173 -6.10 13.59 -23.36
C ALA A 173 -5.52 15.00 -23.37
N ASN A 174 -4.34 15.21 -22.80
CA ASN A 174 -3.62 16.51 -22.78
C ASN A 174 -4.55 17.70 -22.48
N LEU A 175 -5.39 17.57 -21.47
CA LEU A 175 -6.40 18.56 -21.13
C LEU A 175 -5.78 19.95 -20.93
N LEU A 176 -6.22 20.92 -21.70
CA LEU A 176 -5.78 22.33 -21.67
C LEU A 176 -4.25 22.51 -21.90
N GLY A 177 -3.59 21.60 -22.60
CA GLY A 177 -2.14 21.62 -22.78
C GLY A 177 -1.35 21.27 -21.50
N GLY A 178 -2.04 20.79 -20.47
CA GLY A 178 -1.47 20.52 -19.15
C GLY A 178 -0.65 19.23 -19.04
N THR A 179 -0.59 18.42 -20.11
CA THR A 179 0.15 17.14 -20.17
C THR A 179 -0.04 16.27 -18.93
N TRP A 180 0.89 16.27 -17.99
CA TRP A 180 0.88 15.50 -16.74
C TRP A 180 0.16 16.20 -15.58
N ARG A 181 -0.04 17.53 -15.62
CA ARG A 181 -0.62 18.31 -14.51
C ARG A 181 -2.03 17.86 -14.09
N PRO A 182 -2.95 17.49 -15.01
CA PRO A 182 -4.28 16.98 -14.67
C PRO A 182 -4.27 15.76 -13.75
N VAL A 183 -3.21 14.97 -13.77
CA VAL A 183 -3.01 13.80 -12.91
C VAL A 183 -3.05 14.18 -11.42
N PHE A 184 -2.42 15.27 -11.05
CA PHE A 184 -2.44 15.81 -9.68
C PHE A 184 -3.71 16.62 -9.40
N LEU A 185 -4.12 17.45 -10.36
CA LEU A 185 -5.30 18.33 -10.19
C LEU A 185 -6.60 17.55 -10.00
N LEU A 186 -6.69 16.30 -10.47
CA LEU A 186 -7.83 15.41 -10.24
C LEU A 186 -8.10 15.22 -8.74
N ASN A 187 -7.07 15.16 -7.92
CA ASN A 187 -7.19 14.97 -6.48
C ASN A 187 -7.83 16.17 -5.77
N VAL A 188 -7.77 17.36 -6.37
CA VAL A 188 -8.22 18.59 -5.71
C VAL A 188 -9.74 18.63 -5.51
N PRO A 189 -10.58 18.50 -6.55
CA PRO A 189 -12.03 18.49 -6.36
C PRO A 189 -12.49 17.31 -5.49
N ILE A 190 -11.87 16.13 -5.66
CA ILE A 190 -12.18 14.95 -4.85
C ILE A 190 -11.84 15.22 -3.38
N GLY A 191 -10.64 15.73 -3.09
CA GLY A 191 -10.20 16.02 -1.72
C GLY A 191 -11.05 17.06 -1.02
N VAL A 192 -11.45 18.13 -1.72
CA VAL A 192 -12.35 19.17 -1.19
C VAL A 192 -13.72 18.58 -0.84
N ILE A 193 -14.31 17.81 -1.77
CA ILE A 193 -15.61 17.15 -1.53
C ILE A 193 -15.51 16.19 -0.32
N LEU A 194 -14.46 15.39 -0.26
CA LEU A 194 -14.24 14.45 0.84
C LEU A 194 -13.99 15.16 2.17
N PHE A 195 -13.26 16.27 2.17
CA PHE A 195 -13.03 17.07 3.37
C PHE A 195 -14.36 17.61 3.94
N LEU A 196 -15.17 18.23 3.10
CA LEU A 196 -16.48 18.75 3.49
C LEU A 196 -17.45 17.65 3.93
N ALA A 197 -17.46 16.53 3.20
CA ALA A 197 -18.24 15.34 3.58
C ALA A 197 -17.75 14.75 4.91
N GLY A 198 -16.44 14.66 5.11
CA GLY A 198 -15.79 14.12 6.30
C GLY A 198 -16.07 14.95 7.55
N LEU A 199 -16.13 16.28 7.43
CA LEU A 199 -16.56 17.17 8.52
C LEU A 199 -17.95 16.81 9.06
N ARG A 200 -18.82 16.25 8.21
CA ARG A 200 -20.20 15.91 8.56
C ARG A 200 -20.43 14.43 8.83
N ALA A 201 -19.73 13.54 8.15
CA ALA A 201 -20.00 12.09 8.14
C ALA A 201 -19.14 11.32 9.16
N LEU A 202 -17.91 11.78 9.42
CA LEU A 202 -17.01 11.04 10.30
C LEU A 202 -17.39 11.26 11.78
N PRO A 203 -17.44 10.16 12.57
CA PRO A 203 -17.73 10.27 14.01
C PRO A 203 -16.61 11.05 14.70
N ALA A 204 -16.99 11.87 15.68
CA ALA A 204 -16.02 12.55 16.52
C ALA A 204 -15.27 11.50 17.35
N THR A 205 -13.96 11.40 17.13
CA THR A 205 -13.07 10.54 17.90
C THR A 205 -12.20 11.43 18.78
N GLN A 206 -12.25 11.17 20.08
CA GLN A 206 -11.30 11.77 21.01
C GLN A 206 -10.04 10.91 21.03
N GLY A 207 -8.89 11.54 21.24
CA GLY A 207 -7.65 10.82 21.49
C GLY A 207 -7.74 9.99 22.78
N GLU A 208 -6.96 8.94 22.87
CA GLU A 208 -6.92 8.08 24.04
C GLU A 208 -6.10 8.76 25.16
N PRO A 209 -6.73 9.06 26.32
CA PRO A 209 -6.03 9.69 27.43
C PRO A 209 -4.82 8.84 27.89
N GLY A 210 -3.68 9.49 28.10
CA GLY A 210 -2.47 8.79 28.59
C GLY A 210 -1.61 8.13 27.52
N ARG A 211 -2.02 8.11 26.25
CA ARG A 211 -1.13 7.67 25.15
C ARG A 211 -0.12 8.78 24.83
N THR A 212 1.15 8.43 24.91
CA THR A 212 2.28 9.28 24.54
C THR A 212 2.94 8.77 23.27
N LEU A 213 3.61 9.67 22.55
CA LEU A 213 4.49 9.29 21.46
C LEU A 213 5.72 8.58 22.06
N ASP A 214 6.00 7.38 21.59
CA ASP A 214 7.27 6.73 21.83
C ASP A 214 8.35 7.40 20.94
N LEU A 215 8.89 8.50 21.43
CA LEU A 215 9.91 9.26 20.70
C LEU A 215 11.19 8.43 20.48
N ALA A 216 11.53 7.53 21.41
CA ALA A 216 12.71 6.68 21.29
C ALA A 216 12.50 5.60 20.20
N GLY A 217 11.32 4.97 20.18
CA GLY A 217 10.94 4.04 19.11
C GLY A 217 10.90 4.73 17.75
N LEU A 218 10.30 5.93 17.65
CA LEU A 218 10.27 6.70 16.41
C LEU A 218 11.66 7.15 15.95
N ALA A 219 12.51 7.60 16.86
CA ALA A 219 13.87 8.04 16.55
C ALA A 219 14.77 6.91 16.04
N THR A 220 14.44 5.65 16.33
CA THR A 220 15.15 4.49 15.80
C THR A 220 14.48 3.91 14.55
N LEU A 221 13.15 3.80 14.53
CA LEU A 221 12.40 3.23 13.41
C LEU A 221 12.44 4.12 12.17
N THR A 222 12.25 5.44 12.32
CA THR A 222 12.24 6.39 11.20
C THR A 222 13.54 6.35 10.38
N PRO A 223 14.74 6.49 10.98
CA PRO A 223 15.97 6.37 10.21
C PRO A 223 16.25 4.94 9.74
N ALA A 224 15.78 3.88 10.44
CA ALA A 224 15.90 2.51 9.97
C ALA A 224 15.15 2.31 8.65
N VAL A 225 13.91 2.78 8.58
CA VAL A 225 13.07 2.71 7.38
C VAL A 225 13.64 3.58 6.25
N LEU A 226 14.10 4.78 6.56
CA LEU A 226 14.72 5.68 5.59
C LEU A 226 16.01 5.06 5.00
N ALA A 227 16.89 4.54 5.87
CA ALA A 227 18.12 3.87 5.46
C ALA A 227 17.88 2.58 4.67
N LEU A 228 16.72 1.93 4.84
CA LEU A 228 16.31 0.80 4.00
C LEU A 228 15.83 1.27 2.62
N ILE A 229 14.92 2.24 2.60
CA ILE A 229 14.19 2.60 1.37
C ILE A 229 15.05 3.44 0.43
N LEU A 230 15.83 4.38 0.95
CA LEU A 230 16.60 5.33 0.14
C LEU A 230 17.56 4.64 -0.84
N PRO A 231 18.42 3.69 -0.40
CA PRO A 231 19.31 2.98 -1.33
C PRO A 231 18.54 2.03 -2.25
N LEU A 232 17.43 1.46 -1.82
CA LEU A 232 16.62 0.61 -2.68
C LEU A 232 15.95 1.39 -3.82
N VAL A 233 15.65 2.65 -3.60
CA VAL A 233 15.04 3.53 -4.63
C VAL A 233 16.11 4.16 -5.52
N LEU A 234 17.18 4.71 -4.95
CA LEU A 234 18.19 5.49 -5.68
C LEU A 234 19.40 4.66 -6.14
N GLY A 235 19.66 3.54 -5.48
CA GLY A 235 20.87 2.75 -5.71
C GLY A 235 21.05 2.27 -7.15
N GLN A 236 19.94 1.93 -7.83
CA GLN A 236 19.97 1.49 -9.22
C GLN A 236 20.46 2.60 -10.15
N SER A 237 20.00 3.84 -10.00
CA SER A 237 20.40 4.97 -10.85
C SER A 237 21.84 5.39 -10.61
N GLU A 238 22.37 5.12 -9.43
CA GLU A 238 23.74 5.46 -9.03
C GLU A 238 24.69 4.24 -9.06
N HIS A 239 24.30 3.17 -9.73
CA HIS A 239 25.12 1.94 -9.90
C HIS A 239 25.55 1.30 -8.56
N TRP A 240 24.67 1.34 -7.55
CA TRP A 240 24.90 0.77 -6.21
C TRP A 240 26.17 1.29 -5.53
N PRO A 241 26.23 2.59 -5.22
CA PRO A 241 27.38 3.20 -4.58
C PRO A 241 27.59 2.66 -3.17
N ALA A 242 28.81 2.84 -2.63
CA ALA A 242 29.19 2.34 -1.30
C ALA A 242 28.27 2.87 -0.18
N TRP A 243 27.76 4.11 -0.32
CA TRP A 243 26.80 4.66 0.66
C TRP A 243 25.50 3.84 0.70
N GLY A 244 25.07 3.27 -0.42
CA GLY A 244 23.85 2.44 -0.49
C GLY A 244 23.98 1.18 0.38
N TRP A 245 25.11 0.49 0.27
CA TRP A 245 25.41 -0.68 1.11
C TRP A 245 25.59 -0.33 2.58
N ALA A 246 26.23 0.81 2.87
CA ALA A 246 26.36 1.33 4.23
C ALA A 246 24.99 1.67 4.86
N CYS A 247 24.07 2.26 4.07
CA CYS A 247 22.71 2.51 4.51
C CYS A 247 21.94 1.21 4.80
N LEU A 248 22.05 0.19 3.94
CA LEU A 248 21.40 -1.11 4.17
C LEU A 248 21.93 -1.80 5.44
N ALA A 249 23.25 -1.79 5.64
CA ALA A 249 23.85 -2.32 6.88
C ALA A 249 23.41 -1.51 8.10
N GLY A 250 23.45 -0.17 8.00
CA GLY A 250 22.98 0.74 9.05
C GLY A 250 21.49 0.53 9.37
N SER A 251 20.66 0.29 8.37
CA SER A 251 19.24 -0.05 8.55
C SER A 251 19.06 -1.30 9.42
N ALA A 252 19.82 -2.36 9.13
CA ALA A 252 19.75 -3.59 9.94
C ALA A 252 20.14 -3.35 11.40
N VAL A 253 21.17 -2.55 11.64
CA VAL A 253 21.59 -2.14 13.00
C VAL A 253 20.50 -1.30 13.68
N LEU A 254 19.90 -0.36 12.97
CA LEU A 254 18.83 0.50 13.50
C LEU A 254 17.55 -0.30 13.80
N PHE A 255 17.17 -1.31 12.98
CA PHE A 255 16.07 -2.20 13.30
C PHE A 255 16.37 -3.07 14.54
N ALA A 256 17.61 -3.52 14.73
CA ALA A 256 18.02 -4.21 15.93
C ALA A 256 17.96 -3.28 17.16
N ALA A 257 18.46 -2.05 17.03
CA ALA A 257 18.36 -1.02 18.07
C ALA A 257 16.88 -0.71 18.40
N PHE A 258 16.01 -0.57 17.40
CA PHE A 258 14.58 -0.41 17.58
C PHE A 258 13.98 -1.56 18.40
N ALA A 259 14.30 -2.80 18.08
CA ALA A 259 13.82 -3.95 18.83
C ALA A 259 14.26 -3.95 20.30
N VAL A 260 15.47 -3.47 20.59
CA VAL A 260 15.99 -3.29 21.97
C VAL A 260 15.23 -2.16 22.68
N VAL A 261 15.05 -1.01 22.01
CA VAL A 261 14.32 0.15 22.56
C VAL A 261 12.88 -0.25 22.90
N GLU A 262 12.16 -0.92 22.00
CA GLU A 262 10.79 -1.40 22.21
C GLU A 262 10.67 -2.31 23.44
N ARG A 263 11.65 -3.22 23.62
CA ARG A 263 11.71 -4.08 24.81
C ARG A 263 11.93 -3.28 26.10
N HIS A 264 12.78 -2.25 26.05
CA HIS A 264 13.02 -1.38 27.20
C HIS A 264 11.80 -0.51 27.55
N VAL A 265 11.13 0.05 26.54
CA VAL A 265 9.89 0.83 26.71
C VAL A 265 8.81 -0.07 27.34
N ALA A 266 8.63 -1.29 26.84
CA ALA A 266 7.69 -2.24 27.40
C ALA A 266 8.03 -2.65 28.84
N ALA A 267 9.31 -2.89 29.14
CA ALA A 267 9.77 -3.26 30.50
C ALA A 267 9.55 -2.16 31.54
N ARG A 268 9.56 -0.88 31.10
CA ARG A 268 9.28 0.28 31.96
C ARG A 268 7.79 0.63 32.06
N GLY A 269 6.90 -0.19 31.51
CA GLY A 269 5.46 0.06 31.51
C GLY A 269 5.00 1.14 30.53
N GLY A 270 5.85 1.55 29.60
CA GLY A 270 5.51 2.47 28.53
C GLY A 270 4.66 1.79 27.43
N ALA A 271 4.21 2.59 26.44
CA ALA A 271 3.43 2.09 25.31
C ALA A 271 4.33 1.95 24.07
N PRO A 272 4.92 0.77 23.80
CA PRO A 272 5.79 0.55 22.65
C PRO A 272 5.02 0.71 21.35
N LEU A 273 5.71 1.08 20.24
CA LEU A 273 5.11 1.22 18.90
C LEU A 273 4.60 -0.13 18.39
N ILE A 274 5.36 -1.19 18.65
CA ILE A 274 5.00 -2.56 18.29
C ILE A 274 4.93 -3.38 19.58
N PRO A 275 3.74 -3.60 20.16
CA PRO A 275 3.62 -4.40 21.38
C PRO A 275 4.10 -5.82 21.15
N GLY A 276 5.18 -6.22 21.81
CA GLY A 276 5.79 -7.56 21.68
C GLY A 276 4.83 -8.72 22.01
N ARG A 277 3.78 -8.44 22.81
CA ARG A 277 2.68 -9.37 23.11
C ARG A 277 1.92 -9.82 21.85
N LEU A 278 1.76 -8.92 20.85
CA LEU A 278 1.09 -9.23 19.57
C LEU A 278 1.89 -10.25 18.77
N LEU A 279 3.21 -10.11 18.73
CA LEU A 279 4.09 -11.02 18.02
C LEU A 279 4.20 -12.40 18.69
N ARG A 280 3.86 -12.49 19.97
CA ARG A 280 3.85 -13.75 20.74
C ARG A 280 2.56 -14.54 20.60
N LEU A 281 1.50 -13.96 20.05
CA LEU A 281 0.27 -14.70 19.77
C LEU A 281 0.54 -15.81 18.76
N PRO A 282 0.05 -17.06 19.01
CA PRO A 282 0.33 -18.19 18.13
C PRO A 282 -0.04 -17.91 16.67
N GLY A 283 0.92 -18.10 15.77
CA GLY A 283 0.74 -17.92 14.33
C GLY A 283 0.72 -16.48 13.83
N THR A 284 0.67 -15.47 14.68
CA THR A 284 0.59 -14.07 14.27
C THR A 284 1.83 -13.62 13.50
N THR A 285 3.03 -13.95 13.99
CA THR A 285 4.29 -13.61 13.30
C THR A 285 4.36 -14.24 11.91
N ALA A 286 4.01 -15.53 11.79
CA ALA A 286 3.98 -16.21 10.49
C ALA A 286 2.92 -15.62 9.56
N GLY A 287 1.76 -15.21 10.09
CA GLY A 287 0.71 -14.54 9.34
C GLY A 287 1.14 -13.17 8.82
N ILE A 288 1.80 -12.35 9.65
CA ILE A 288 2.36 -11.06 9.26
C ILE A 288 3.48 -11.23 8.21
N ALA A 289 4.35 -12.22 8.38
CA ALA A 289 5.38 -12.55 7.39
C ALA A 289 4.78 -13.01 6.05
N ALA A 290 3.68 -13.76 6.07
CA ALA A 290 2.97 -14.15 4.85
C ALA A 290 2.28 -12.94 4.17
N LEU A 291 1.73 -11.99 4.95
CA LEU A 291 1.23 -10.71 4.42
C LEU A 291 2.35 -9.89 3.79
N PHE A 292 3.54 -9.88 4.39
CA PHE A 292 4.72 -9.26 3.80
C PHE A 292 5.04 -9.88 2.42
N CYS A 293 5.09 -11.20 2.33
CA CYS A 293 5.38 -11.89 1.07
C CYS A 293 4.38 -11.53 -0.04
N VAL A 294 3.06 -11.56 0.24
CA VAL A 294 2.05 -11.27 -0.78
C VAL A 294 2.14 -9.82 -1.27
N MET A 295 2.43 -8.86 -0.37
CA MET A 295 2.55 -7.45 -0.74
C MET A 295 3.87 -7.14 -1.45
N ALA A 296 4.96 -7.79 -1.08
CA ALA A 296 6.24 -7.65 -1.78
C ALA A 296 6.14 -8.19 -3.22
N VAL A 297 5.55 -9.38 -3.38
CA VAL A 297 5.29 -9.95 -4.71
C VAL A 297 4.38 -9.05 -5.54
N PHE A 298 3.33 -8.48 -4.94
CA PHE A 298 2.43 -7.54 -5.60
C PHE A 298 3.15 -6.30 -6.11
N GLY A 299 3.92 -5.62 -5.23
CA GLY A 299 4.65 -4.41 -5.61
C GLY A 299 5.65 -4.67 -6.74
N GLY A 300 6.44 -5.73 -6.61
CA GLY A 300 7.41 -6.14 -7.63
C GLY A 300 6.75 -6.48 -8.97
N PHE A 301 5.68 -7.25 -8.94
CA PHE A 301 4.94 -7.66 -10.13
C PHE A 301 4.38 -6.47 -10.92
N PHE A 302 3.65 -5.57 -10.24
CA PHE A 302 3.06 -4.41 -10.89
C PHE A 302 4.12 -3.48 -11.51
N PHE A 303 5.20 -3.25 -10.79
CA PHE A 303 6.29 -2.40 -11.27
C PHE A 303 7.00 -3.00 -12.50
N VAL A 304 7.40 -4.26 -12.41
CA VAL A 304 8.12 -4.95 -13.49
C VAL A 304 7.28 -5.08 -14.74
N LEU A 305 6.00 -5.47 -14.59
CA LEU A 305 5.11 -5.60 -15.74
C LEU A 305 4.83 -4.25 -16.39
N ALA A 306 4.66 -3.17 -15.61
CA ALA A 306 4.48 -1.82 -16.16
C ALA A 306 5.70 -1.37 -16.98
N LEU A 307 6.91 -1.63 -16.49
CA LEU A 307 8.15 -1.34 -17.23
C LEU A 307 8.26 -2.17 -18.51
N HIS A 308 7.90 -3.45 -18.47
CA HIS A 308 7.93 -4.31 -19.66
C HIS A 308 6.92 -3.87 -20.71
N LEU A 309 5.66 -3.56 -20.32
CA LEU A 309 4.63 -3.12 -21.26
C LEU A 309 4.99 -1.79 -21.91
N GLN A 310 5.40 -0.79 -21.14
CA GLN A 310 5.67 0.55 -21.65
C GLN A 310 7.07 0.66 -22.27
N GLY A 311 8.11 0.15 -21.61
CA GLY A 311 9.48 0.22 -22.10
C GLY A 311 9.80 -0.88 -23.10
N GLY A 312 9.44 -2.13 -22.80
CA GLY A 312 9.76 -3.29 -23.63
C GLY A 312 8.90 -3.44 -24.86
N LEU A 313 7.57 -3.31 -24.71
CA LEU A 313 6.59 -3.46 -25.81
C LEU A 313 6.23 -2.13 -26.46
N ALA A 314 6.69 -1.01 -25.92
CA ALA A 314 6.34 0.36 -26.35
C ALA A 314 4.81 0.62 -26.35
N ASP A 315 4.08 -0.06 -25.45
CA ASP A 315 2.65 0.15 -25.28
C ASP A 315 2.39 1.57 -24.77
N SER A 316 1.32 2.20 -25.28
CA SER A 316 0.86 3.47 -24.71
C SER A 316 0.47 3.27 -23.23
N PRO A 317 0.60 4.33 -22.40
CA PRO A 317 0.20 4.27 -20.99
C PRO A 317 -1.22 3.75 -20.78
N ALA A 318 -2.16 4.16 -21.64
CA ALA A 318 -3.55 3.71 -21.58
C ALA A 318 -3.68 2.21 -21.87
N ARG A 319 -2.96 1.69 -22.88
CA ARG A 319 -2.96 0.26 -23.22
C ARG A 319 -2.32 -0.56 -22.12
N ALA A 320 -1.17 -0.14 -21.60
CA ALA A 320 -0.51 -0.78 -20.47
C ALA A 320 -1.44 -0.84 -19.23
N GLY A 321 -2.13 0.27 -18.91
CA GLY A 321 -3.10 0.32 -17.82
C GLY A 321 -4.27 -0.64 -18.02
N LEU A 322 -4.89 -0.67 -19.21
CA LEU A 322 -6.00 -1.57 -19.54
C LEU A 322 -5.57 -3.05 -19.47
N THR A 323 -4.31 -3.35 -19.77
CA THR A 323 -3.77 -4.70 -19.65
C THR A 323 -3.84 -5.24 -18.21
N PHE A 324 -3.78 -4.39 -17.18
CA PHE A 324 -3.96 -4.80 -15.79
C PHE A 324 -5.43 -5.02 -15.38
N ALA A 325 -6.41 -4.61 -16.19
CA ALA A 325 -7.82 -4.68 -15.82
C ALA A 325 -8.30 -6.11 -15.44
N PRO A 326 -7.93 -7.20 -16.13
CA PRO A 326 -8.29 -8.55 -15.73
C PRO A 326 -7.80 -8.94 -14.35
N ALA A 327 -6.58 -8.52 -13.98
CA ALA A 327 -6.03 -8.76 -12.64
C ALA A 327 -6.83 -8.02 -11.55
N GLY A 328 -7.15 -6.75 -11.78
CA GLY A 328 -7.94 -5.94 -10.86
C GLY A 328 -9.36 -6.46 -10.68
N LEU A 329 -10.03 -6.83 -11.78
CA LEU A 329 -11.38 -7.40 -11.75
C LEU A 329 -11.41 -8.74 -11.02
N ALA A 330 -10.49 -9.65 -11.34
CA ALA A 330 -10.37 -10.94 -10.67
C ALA A 330 -10.08 -10.80 -9.18
N PHE A 331 -9.18 -9.85 -8.82
CA PHE A 331 -8.91 -9.52 -7.42
C PHE A 331 -10.19 -9.05 -6.70
N ALA A 332 -10.93 -8.11 -7.27
CA ALA A 332 -12.15 -7.59 -6.67
C ALA A 332 -13.20 -8.68 -6.47
N VAL A 333 -13.45 -9.50 -7.52
CA VAL A 333 -14.42 -10.58 -7.47
C VAL A 333 -14.07 -11.60 -6.38
N VAL A 334 -12.83 -12.07 -6.33
CA VAL A 334 -12.39 -13.07 -5.34
C VAL A 334 -12.36 -12.46 -3.94
N SER A 335 -11.83 -11.26 -3.77
CA SER A 335 -11.77 -10.57 -2.47
C SER A 335 -13.16 -10.37 -1.83
N LEU A 336 -14.18 -10.10 -2.65
CA LEU A 336 -15.56 -9.91 -2.16
C LEU A 336 -16.31 -11.22 -1.91
N ASN A 337 -15.90 -12.32 -2.54
CA ASN A 337 -16.69 -13.58 -2.55
C ASN A 337 -15.98 -14.79 -1.95
N TRP A 338 -14.72 -14.72 -1.54
CA TRP A 338 -13.97 -15.89 -1.05
C TRP A 338 -14.68 -16.65 0.08
N GLN A 339 -15.48 -15.97 0.91
CA GLN A 339 -16.25 -16.58 2.01
C GLN A 339 -17.41 -17.50 1.52
N ARG A 340 -17.82 -17.37 0.25
CA ARG A 340 -18.86 -18.17 -0.37
C ARG A 340 -18.34 -19.52 -0.88
N LEU A 341 -17.02 -19.72 -0.86
CA LEU A 341 -16.40 -20.98 -1.29
C LEU A 341 -16.78 -22.10 -0.30
N PRO A 342 -17.20 -23.28 -0.79
CA PRO A 342 -17.55 -24.42 0.08
C PRO A 342 -16.36 -24.80 0.97
N GLY A 343 -16.61 -24.97 2.26
CA GLY A 343 -15.57 -25.36 3.21
C GLY A 343 -14.48 -24.29 3.44
N SER A 344 -14.80 -23.01 3.23
CA SER A 344 -13.86 -21.88 3.26
C SER A 344 -13.22 -21.69 4.66
N ARG A 345 -12.23 -22.52 4.98
CA ARG A 345 -11.30 -22.24 6.08
C ARG A 345 -10.31 -21.17 5.59
N PRO A 346 -10.19 -20.02 6.27
CA PRO A 346 -9.36 -18.91 5.78
C PRO A 346 -7.93 -19.32 5.38
N ALA A 347 -7.30 -20.19 6.18
CA ALA A 347 -5.96 -20.68 5.90
C ALA A 347 -5.88 -21.53 4.63
N ALA A 348 -6.87 -22.41 4.38
CA ALA A 348 -6.88 -23.25 3.19
C ALA A 348 -7.07 -22.42 1.92
N VAL A 349 -8.00 -21.46 1.96
CA VAL A 349 -8.23 -20.53 0.84
C VAL A 349 -6.98 -19.70 0.57
N SER A 350 -6.30 -19.24 1.64
CA SER A 350 -5.09 -18.44 1.50
C SER A 350 -3.91 -19.24 0.90
N ILE A 351 -3.72 -20.48 1.32
CA ILE A 351 -2.69 -21.39 0.75
C ILE A 351 -3.00 -21.66 -0.74
N ALA A 352 -4.24 -22.02 -1.07
CA ALA A 352 -4.66 -22.21 -2.47
C ALA A 352 -4.46 -20.92 -3.28
N GLY A 353 -4.74 -19.75 -2.69
CA GLY A 353 -4.48 -18.45 -3.27
C GLY A 353 -3.02 -18.24 -3.65
N PHE A 354 -2.08 -18.57 -2.76
CA PHE A 354 -0.64 -18.50 -3.06
C PHE A 354 -0.22 -19.45 -4.20
N VAL A 355 -0.82 -20.65 -4.26
CA VAL A 355 -0.56 -21.60 -5.35
C VAL A 355 -1.05 -21.02 -6.68
N VAL A 356 -2.27 -20.50 -6.73
CA VAL A 356 -2.84 -19.87 -7.94
C VAL A 356 -2.03 -18.63 -8.35
N TYR A 357 -1.59 -17.83 -7.36
CA TYR A 357 -0.75 -16.65 -7.58
C TYR A 357 0.58 -17.04 -8.25
N GLY A 358 1.28 -18.03 -7.67
CA GLY A 358 2.54 -18.53 -8.21
C GLY A 358 2.37 -19.15 -9.61
N ALA A 359 1.30 -19.94 -9.82
CA ALA A 359 0.98 -20.52 -11.13
C ALA A 359 0.71 -19.45 -12.20
N GLY A 360 -0.04 -18.40 -11.84
CA GLY A 360 -0.29 -17.24 -12.71
C GLY A 360 1.00 -16.52 -13.09
N LEU A 361 1.91 -16.30 -12.13
CA LEU A 361 3.22 -15.68 -12.37
C LEU A 361 4.10 -16.54 -13.30
N LEU A 362 4.14 -17.87 -13.10
CA LEU A 362 4.89 -18.79 -13.97
C LEU A 362 4.28 -18.86 -15.37
N MET A 363 2.95 -18.85 -15.48
CA MET A 363 2.26 -18.77 -16.78
C MET A 363 2.65 -17.50 -17.53
N LEU A 364 2.63 -16.35 -16.85
CA LEU A 364 3.07 -15.07 -17.43
C LEU A 364 4.55 -15.11 -17.85
N ALA A 365 5.43 -15.68 -17.02
CA ALA A 365 6.84 -15.88 -17.36
C ALA A 365 7.02 -16.65 -18.66
N GLY A 366 6.26 -17.73 -18.85
CA GLY A 366 6.29 -18.53 -20.07
C GLY A 366 5.78 -17.78 -21.31
N LEU A 367 4.68 -17.03 -21.17
CA LEU A 367 4.05 -16.31 -22.28
C LEU A 367 4.84 -15.08 -22.73
N ILE A 368 5.47 -14.36 -21.78
CA ILE A 368 6.22 -13.14 -22.07
C ILE A 368 7.59 -13.47 -22.69
N ARG A 369 8.20 -14.59 -22.34
CA ARG A 369 9.58 -14.96 -22.70
C ARG A 369 9.89 -14.83 -24.21
N GLY A 370 8.90 -15.04 -25.07
CA GLY A 370 9.04 -14.90 -26.52
C GLY A 370 8.99 -13.48 -27.06
N GLY A 371 8.87 -12.45 -26.22
CA GLY A 371 8.77 -11.05 -26.63
C GLY A 371 7.47 -10.71 -27.36
N GLY A 372 6.49 -11.61 -27.39
CA GLY A 372 5.18 -11.38 -27.99
C GLY A 372 4.25 -10.55 -27.08
N PRO A 373 3.14 -9.96 -27.63
CA PRO A 373 2.16 -9.23 -26.85
C PRO A 373 1.31 -10.12 -25.93
N GLY A 374 1.59 -11.43 -25.89
CA GLY A 374 0.94 -12.40 -25.01
C GLY A 374 -0.51 -12.77 -25.32
N GLY A 375 -1.22 -11.99 -26.10
CA GLY A 375 -2.60 -12.27 -26.55
C GLY A 375 -3.59 -12.57 -25.40
N ALA A 376 -4.57 -13.43 -25.67
CA ALA A 376 -5.56 -13.84 -24.66
C ALA A 376 -4.93 -14.57 -23.46
N GLY A 377 -3.81 -15.29 -23.67
CA GLY A 377 -3.07 -15.96 -22.60
C GLY A 377 -2.56 -15.00 -21.54
N LEU A 378 -2.08 -13.81 -21.93
CA LEU A 378 -1.65 -12.76 -21.02
C LEU A 378 -2.81 -12.31 -20.10
N LEU A 379 -3.98 -12.10 -20.66
CA LEU A 379 -5.16 -11.67 -19.89
C LEU A 379 -5.61 -12.75 -18.89
N VAL A 380 -5.55 -14.04 -19.29
CA VAL A 380 -5.84 -15.18 -18.40
C VAL A 380 -4.79 -15.25 -17.28
N GLY A 381 -3.49 -15.16 -17.61
CA GLY A 381 -2.42 -15.15 -16.61
C GLY A 381 -2.58 -14.00 -15.60
N LEU A 382 -2.95 -12.81 -16.07
CA LEU A 382 -3.23 -11.64 -15.23
C LEU A 382 -4.46 -11.88 -14.33
N ALA A 383 -5.53 -12.47 -14.84
CA ALA A 383 -6.70 -12.82 -14.05
C ALA A 383 -6.34 -13.85 -12.95
N LEU A 384 -5.51 -14.86 -13.26
CA LEU A 384 -5.01 -15.81 -12.26
C LEU A 384 -4.15 -15.14 -11.19
N VAL A 385 -3.26 -14.23 -11.58
CA VAL A 385 -2.45 -13.44 -10.64
C VAL A 385 -3.35 -12.63 -9.71
N GLY A 386 -4.35 -11.91 -10.23
CA GLY A 386 -5.27 -11.13 -9.43
C GLY A 386 -6.15 -11.98 -8.51
N ALA A 387 -6.70 -13.09 -9.02
CA ALA A 387 -7.51 -14.02 -8.25
C ALA A 387 -6.69 -14.68 -7.12
N GLY A 388 -5.50 -15.18 -7.46
CA GLY A 388 -4.59 -15.81 -6.51
C GLY A 388 -4.14 -14.85 -5.41
N MET A 389 -3.78 -13.64 -5.78
CA MET A 389 -3.43 -12.59 -4.83
C MET A 389 -4.58 -12.28 -3.87
N ALA A 390 -5.82 -12.11 -4.37
CA ALA A 390 -6.98 -11.84 -3.53
C ALA A 390 -7.28 -12.99 -2.57
N ALA A 391 -7.21 -14.24 -3.08
CA ALA A 391 -7.41 -15.44 -2.27
C ALA A 391 -6.29 -15.64 -1.24
N ALA A 392 -5.07 -15.22 -1.52
CA ALA A 392 -3.96 -15.22 -0.55
C ALA A 392 -4.14 -14.14 0.51
N PHE A 393 -4.39 -12.89 0.10
CA PHE A 393 -4.37 -11.71 0.97
C PHE A 393 -5.62 -11.59 1.86
N SER A 394 -6.83 -11.64 1.27
CA SER A 394 -8.05 -11.25 1.99
C SER A 394 -8.41 -12.20 3.16
N PRO A 395 -8.35 -13.54 3.00
CA PRO A 395 -8.58 -14.44 4.13
C PRO A 395 -7.48 -14.37 5.19
N LEU A 396 -6.21 -14.21 4.76
CA LEU A 396 -5.07 -14.11 5.67
C LEU A 396 -5.15 -12.86 6.52
N MET A 397 -5.43 -11.71 5.90
CA MET A 397 -5.65 -10.44 6.58
C MET A 397 -6.76 -10.56 7.63
N THR A 398 -7.89 -11.15 7.25
CA THR A 398 -9.01 -11.41 8.17
C THR A 398 -8.58 -12.31 9.32
N ALA A 399 -7.86 -13.41 9.04
CA ALA A 399 -7.42 -14.35 10.05
C ALA A 399 -6.43 -13.74 11.05
N VAL A 400 -5.52 -12.89 10.62
CA VAL A 400 -4.56 -12.19 11.48
C VAL A 400 -5.25 -11.18 12.37
N VAL A 401 -6.14 -10.34 11.80
CA VAL A 401 -6.86 -9.31 12.56
C VAL A 401 -7.82 -9.89 13.57
N MET A 402 -8.54 -10.99 13.24
CA MET A 402 -9.51 -11.62 14.14
C MET A 402 -8.87 -12.31 15.36
N ARG A 403 -7.58 -12.58 15.34
CA ARG A 403 -6.84 -13.18 16.48
C ARG A 403 -6.44 -12.17 17.52
N VAL A 404 -6.45 -10.92 17.18
CA VAL A 404 -6.01 -9.84 18.06
C VAL A 404 -7.15 -9.47 19.01
N PRO A 405 -6.92 -9.42 20.33
CA PRO A 405 -7.89 -8.89 21.28
C PRO A 405 -8.35 -7.50 20.88
N VAL A 406 -9.61 -7.18 21.15
CA VAL A 406 -10.20 -5.88 20.79
C VAL A 406 -9.40 -4.70 21.37
N ALA A 407 -8.86 -4.87 22.57
CA ALA A 407 -8.01 -3.88 23.24
C ALA A 407 -6.71 -3.56 22.45
N ASP A 408 -6.19 -4.52 21.68
CA ASP A 408 -4.94 -4.40 20.93
C ASP A 408 -5.17 -4.19 19.43
N ALA A 409 -6.44 -4.08 19.00
CA ALA A 409 -6.80 -4.04 17.58
C ALA A 409 -6.18 -2.85 16.82
N ALA A 410 -6.09 -1.68 17.48
CA ALA A 410 -5.48 -0.50 16.90
C ALA A 410 -3.96 -0.68 16.65
N ASP A 411 -3.25 -1.22 17.65
CA ASP A 411 -1.82 -1.49 17.58
C ASP A 411 -1.50 -2.54 16.50
N ALA A 412 -2.27 -3.64 16.46
CA ALA A 412 -2.12 -4.68 15.45
C ALA A 412 -2.36 -4.14 14.03
N THR A 413 -3.37 -3.28 13.88
CA THR A 413 -3.66 -2.62 12.62
C THR A 413 -2.50 -1.76 12.16
N GLY A 414 -1.92 -0.95 13.05
CA GLY A 414 -0.74 -0.15 12.76
C GLY A 414 0.44 -1.00 12.28
N VAL A 415 0.73 -2.10 12.97
CA VAL A 415 1.78 -3.06 12.57
C VAL A 415 1.51 -3.66 11.19
N ILE A 416 0.31 -4.15 10.95
CA ILE A 416 -0.05 -4.81 9.68
C ILE A 416 0.04 -3.81 8.52
N VAL A 417 -0.48 -2.60 8.68
CA VAL A 417 -0.41 -1.56 7.64
C VAL A 417 1.04 -1.18 7.35
N THR A 418 1.85 -1.00 8.39
CA THR A 418 3.29 -0.70 8.25
C THR A 418 4.02 -1.81 7.51
N VAL A 419 3.80 -3.06 7.90
CA VAL A 419 4.43 -4.22 7.26
C VAL A 419 4.01 -4.34 5.79
N ASN A 420 2.73 -4.13 5.47
CA ASN A 420 2.23 -4.17 4.10
C ASN A 420 2.88 -3.09 3.22
N GLN A 421 3.06 -1.88 3.77
CA GLN A 421 3.67 -0.77 3.02
C GLN A 421 5.17 -0.95 2.83
N LEU A 422 5.87 -1.41 3.86
CA LEU A 422 7.28 -1.79 3.75
C LEU A 422 7.47 -2.90 2.72
N ALA A 423 6.61 -3.93 2.75
CA ALA A 423 6.65 -5.03 1.81
C ALA A 423 6.47 -4.56 0.36
N LEU A 424 5.53 -3.65 0.12
CA LEU A 424 5.30 -3.08 -1.21
C LEU A 424 6.57 -2.39 -1.74
N VAL A 425 7.18 -1.54 -0.91
CA VAL A 425 8.40 -0.80 -1.28
C VAL A 425 9.58 -1.74 -1.49
N VAL A 426 9.81 -2.69 -0.58
CA VAL A 426 10.86 -3.71 -0.71
C VAL A 426 10.65 -4.54 -1.97
N GLY A 427 9.40 -4.91 -2.28
CA GLY A 427 9.05 -5.65 -3.48
C GLY A 427 9.39 -4.88 -4.75
N VAL A 428 8.95 -3.63 -4.86
CA VAL A 428 9.27 -2.75 -6.00
C VAL A 428 10.79 -2.62 -6.15
N ALA A 429 11.48 -2.33 -5.06
CA ALA A 429 12.91 -2.08 -5.09
C ALA A 429 13.72 -3.35 -5.46
N THR A 430 13.42 -4.49 -4.84
CA THR A 430 14.17 -5.74 -5.06
C THR A 430 13.92 -6.30 -6.46
N PHE A 431 12.64 -6.47 -6.83
CA PHE A 431 12.29 -7.08 -8.12
C PHE A 431 12.43 -6.10 -9.28
N GLY A 432 12.26 -4.79 -9.03
CA GLY A 432 12.55 -3.74 -9.99
C GLY A 432 14.03 -3.69 -10.33
N THR A 433 14.91 -3.74 -9.32
CA THR A 433 16.37 -3.81 -9.52
C THR A 433 16.76 -5.09 -10.27
N LEU A 434 16.18 -6.24 -9.93
CA LEU A 434 16.43 -7.48 -10.65
C LEU A 434 16.11 -7.34 -12.14
N TYR A 435 14.92 -6.82 -12.45
CA TYR A 435 14.48 -6.58 -13.83
C TYR A 435 15.42 -5.62 -14.58
N LEU A 436 15.72 -4.47 -13.98
CA LEU A 436 16.58 -3.45 -14.60
C LEU A 436 18.00 -3.93 -14.83
N ASN A 437 18.58 -4.70 -13.90
CA ASN A 437 19.91 -5.31 -14.07
C ASN A 437 19.92 -6.35 -15.20
N LEU A 438 18.87 -7.15 -15.34
CA LEU A 438 18.75 -8.11 -16.43
C LEU A 438 18.53 -7.41 -17.78
N ALA A 439 17.71 -6.35 -17.80
CA ALA A 439 17.43 -5.57 -18.99
C ALA A 439 18.63 -4.73 -19.47
N GLY A 440 19.51 -4.30 -18.56
CA GLY A 440 20.71 -3.50 -18.89
C GLY A 440 21.93 -4.27 -19.34
N ARG A 441 21.94 -5.60 -19.28
CA ARG A 441 23.13 -6.44 -19.56
C ARG A 441 23.35 -6.82 -21.02
N LEU A 442 22.40 -6.56 -21.90
CA LEU A 442 22.49 -6.98 -23.31
C LEU A 442 22.62 -5.78 -24.25
N PRO A 443 23.39 -5.91 -25.38
CA PRO A 443 23.60 -4.84 -26.34
C PRO A 443 22.29 -4.32 -26.93
N GLN A 444 22.16 -3.00 -27.02
CA GLN A 444 20.93 -2.31 -27.49
C GLN A 444 20.87 -2.16 -29.01
N ASP A 445 21.77 -2.78 -29.78
CA ASP A 445 22.10 -2.45 -31.17
C ASP A 445 21.09 -2.91 -32.22
N ALA A 446 19.95 -3.50 -31.83
CA ALA A 446 18.90 -3.88 -32.76
C ALA A 446 17.51 -3.52 -32.21
N ALA A 447 16.65 -2.91 -33.04
CA ALA A 447 15.30 -2.51 -32.68
C ALA A 447 14.39 -3.66 -32.17
N GLY A 448 14.74 -4.93 -32.47
CA GLY A 448 14.14 -6.15 -31.88
C GLY A 448 14.82 -6.65 -30.62
N GLY A 449 16.08 -6.26 -30.37
CA GLY A 449 16.90 -6.76 -29.24
C GLY A 449 16.35 -6.30 -27.88
N PHE A 450 16.02 -5.03 -27.73
CA PHE A 450 15.51 -4.50 -26.45
C PHE A 450 14.20 -5.14 -26.00
N ARG A 451 13.30 -5.43 -26.96
CA ARG A 451 12.03 -6.11 -26.67
C ARG A 451 12.23 -7.53 -26.11
N LEU A 452 13.12 -8.31 -26.70
CA LEU A 452 13.46 -9.66 -26.25
C LEU A 452 14.18 -9.64 -24.89
N VAL A 453 15.08 -8.68 -24.70
CA VAL A 453 15.80 -8.47 -23.43
C VAL A 453 14.84 -8.14 -22.31
N SER A 454 13.95 -7.18 -22.53
CA SER A 454 12.90 -6.79 -21.58
C SER A 454 11.97 -7.97 -21.27
N ALA A 455 11.61 -8.76 -22.29
CA ALA A 455 10.78 -9.94 -22.16
C ALA A 455 11.47 -11.03 -21.31
N HIS A 456 12.74 -11.29 -21.56
CA HIS A 456 13.54 -12.23 -20.78
C HIS A 456 13.66 -11.76 -19.31
N ALA A 457 14.00 -10.49 -19.10
CA ALA A 457 14.10 -9.89 -17.76
C ALA A 457 12.79 -9.99 -16.99
N ALA A 458 11.65 -9.67 -17.64
CA ALA A 458 10.32 -9.79 -17.04
C ALA A 458 9.97 -11.25 -16.71
N ALA A 459 10.25 -12.19 -17.61
CA ALA A 459 9.98 -13.61 -17.41
C ALA A 459 10.79 -14.18 -16.23
N VAL A 460 12.08 -13.90 -16.16
CA VAL A 460 12.93 -14.32 -15.03
C VAL A 460 12.43 -13.72 -13.72
N THR A 461 12.09 -12.42 -13.72
CA THR A 461 11.58 -11.75 -12.51
C THR A 461 10.23 -12.34 -12.08
N CYS A 462 9.31 -12.63 -13.00
CA CYS A 462 8.05 -13.32 -12.68
C CYS A 462 8.28 -14.72 -12.07
N ALA A 463 9.29 -15.47 -12.55
CA ALA A 463 9.64 -16.76 -11.97
C ALA A 463 10.19 -16.62 -10.53
N VAL A 464 11.01 -15.60 -10.26
CA VAL A 464 11.51 -15.31 -8.91
C VAL A 464 10.38 -14.84 -7.99
N LEU A 465 9.45 -14.02 -8.49
CA LEU A 465 8.24 -13.61 -7.77
C LEU A 465 7.38 -14.82 -7.37
N ALA A 466 7.29 -15.86 -8.22
CA ALA A 466 6.60 -17.10 -7.89
C ALA A 466 7.22 -17.83 -6.69
N VAL A 467 8.55 -17.79 -6.54
CA VAL A 467 9.23 -18.31 -5.33
C VAL A 467 8.79 -17.54 -4.08
N GLY A 468 8.64 -16.21 -4.18
CA GLY A 468 8.09 -15.39 -3.09
C GLY A 468 6.65 -15.78 -2.72
N ALA A 469 5.82 -16.11 -3.72
CA ALA A 469 4.47 -16.63 -3.47
C ALA A 469 4.49 -18.00 -2.75
N VAL A 470 5.39 -18.92 -3.13
CA VAL A 470 5.58 -20.20 -2.44
C VAL A 470 5.98 -19.98 -0.98
N ALA A 471 6.94 -19.08 -0.71
CA ALA A 471 7.35 -18.74 0.64
C ALA A 471 6.17 -18.22 1.49
N GLY A 472 5.33 -17.35 0.93
CA GLY A 472 4.10 -16.86 1.58
C GLY A 472 3.11 -17.99 1.89
N GLY A 473 2.94 -18.94 0.97
CA GLY A 473 2.11 -20.12 1.17
C GLY A 473 2.60 -21.02 2.31
N LEU A 474 3.90 -21.27 2.39
CA LEU A 474 4.53 -22.02 3.48
C LEU A 474 4.35 -21.32 4.84
N LEU A 475 4.57 -20.02 4.90
CA LEU A 475 4.35 -19.21 6.10
C LEU A 475 2.87 -19.24 6.55
N THR A 476 1.94 -19.23 5.60
CA THR A 476 0.50 -19.38 5.89
C THR A 476 0.18 -20.77 6.46
N ALA A 477 0.82 -21.82 5.95
CA ALA A 477 0.68 -23.17 6.48
C ALA A 477 1.25 -23.28 7.90
N LEU A 478 2.40 -22.66 8.20
CA LEU A 478 2.96 -22.57 9.55
C LEU A 478 2.03 -21.80 10.50
N CYS A 479 1.48 -20.65 10.03
CA CYS A 479 0.48 -19.90 10.77
C CYS A 479 -0.75 -20.76 11.14
N ALA A 480 -1.22 -21.60 10.22
CA ALA A 480 -2.37 -22.47 10.44
C ALA A 480 -2.06 -23.65 11.40
N ARG A 481 -0.83 -24.18 11.38
CA ARG A 481 -0.39 -25.24 12.30
C ARG A 481 -0.23 -24.75 13.75
N ALA A 482 0.30 -23.56 13.93
CA ALA A 482 0.50 -22.96 15.25
C ALA A 482 -0.82 -22.64 15.98
N THR A 483 -1.95 -22.76 15.30
CA THR A 483 -3.29 -22.46 15.82
C THR A 483 -4.21 -23.68 15.96
N ARG A 484 -3.70 -24.86 15.64
CA ARG A 484 -4.32 -26.17 15.97
C ARG A 484 -3.82 -26.68 17.30
#